data_8159a6cb0095d69cfb3706033e1cd550
#
_entry.id   8159a6cb0095d69cfb3706033e1cd550
#
_cell.length_a   1.000
_cell.length_b   1.000
_cell.length_c   1.000
_cell.angle_alpha   90.00
_cell.angle_beta   90.00
_cell.angle_gamma   90.00
#
_symmetry.space_group_name_H-M   'P 1'
#
loop_
_entity.id
_entity.type
_entity.pdbx_description
1 polymer ?
#
loop_
_entity_poly.entity_id
_entity_poly.type
_entity_poly.pdbx_seq_one_letter_code
_entity_poly.pdbx_strand_id
1 'polypeptide(L)'
;LDWEFNTGEYLKSSVVVSGGTAFVGSETGIVFAISIENGKEVWRYKTSLGIDAPPLVHNGVLYVGSTDGFLYALNQEKGELIWKYETNGEIMGAANQAVRPKSNDSVLVVGSYDNFVHCISAKTGKMVWTFETQNYVNGVPTIYDDKFVVFGGCDSVLYVVGLEDGKLIRSVEVEAPIAASVSVSEGIGYVGNMDRAVMAFDLESGEIAWNYRQKNFPYFSSPAVTSTHVLIGGRDKGLHCINRISGKQDWRFSARGRIDSSPVVAHEKVIFGSMDGKLYILTLKDGKEVASYEVGEPISSTPAVLDGRILVSCEDGNIYSFISEPGK
;
A
#
# COMPACT_ATOMS: atom_id res chain seq x y z
N LEU A 1 -22.91 5.22 -6.87
CA LEU A 1 -21.92 5.40 -7.94
C LEU A 1 -22.05 6.82 -8.49
N ASP A 2 -20.94 7.51 -8.65
CA ASP A 2 -20.89 8.85 -9.26
C ASP A 2 -20.47 8.74 -10.73
N TRP A 3 -19.32 8.13 -11.00
CA TRP A 3 -18.84 7.79 -12.32
C TRP A 3 -18.01 6.50 -12.31
N GLU A 4 -17.85 5.95 -13.51
CA GLU A 4 -16.92 4.87 -13.80
C GLU A 4 -16.07 5.22 -15.03
N PHE A 5 -14.82 4.75 -15.03
CA PHE A 5 -13.90 4.91 -16.16
C PHE A 5 -13.33 3.55 -16.52
N ASN A 6 -13.61 3.09 -17.73
CA ASN A 6 -13.06 1.83 -18.26
C ASN A 6 -11.72 2.10 -18.95
N THR A 7 -10.65 1.51 -18.42
CA THR A 7 -9.30 1.63 -18.99
C THR A 7 -9.08 0.69 -20.18
N GLY A 8 -9.88 -0.35 -20.30
CA GLY A 8 -9.66 -1.47 -21.22
C GLY A 8 -8.51 -2.39 -20.81
N GLU A 9 -7.96 -2.24 -19.60
CA GLU A 9 -6.76 -2.89 -19.10
C GLU A 9 -7.04 -3.55 -17.73
N TYR A 10 -6.36 -4.63 -17.41
CA TYR A 10 -6.44 -5.26 -16.09
C TYR A 10 -5.74 -4.40 -15.02
N LEU A 11 -6.40 -4.12 -13.89
CA LEU A 11 -5.92 -3.23 -12.84
C LEU A 11 -5.71 -3.98 -11.52
N LYS A 12 -4.46 -4.00 -11.03
CA LYS A 12 -4.10 -4.42 -9.67
C LYS A 12 -3.62 -3.26 -8.81
N SER A 13 -3.04 -2.26 -9.44
CA SER A 13 -2.55 -1.05 -8.79
C SER A 13 -3.68 -0.31 -8.07
N SER A 14 -3.43 0.16 -6.87
CA SER A 14 -4.40 0.99 -6.15
C SER A 14 -4.42 2.41 -6.70
N VAL A 15 -5.60 3.02 -6.69
CA VAL A 15 -5.78 4.42 -7.10
C VAL A 15 -5.18 5.35 -6.05
N VAL A 16 -4.43 6.34 -6.51
CA VAL A 16 -3.92 7.44 -5.68
C VAL A 16 -4.48 8.76 -6.22
N VAL A 17 -4.89 9.66 -5.33
CA VAL A 17 -5.50 10.94 -5.70
C VAL A 17 -4.67 12.11 -5.21
N SER A 18 -4.42 13.05 -6.10
CA SER A 18 -3.74 14.32 -5.77
C SER A 18 -4.14 15.42 -6.75
N GLY A 19 -4.38 16.64 -6.24
CA GLY A 19 -4.66 17.81 -7.07
C GLY A 19 -5.88 17.65 -8.00
N GLY A 20 -6.92 16.93 -7.57
CA GLY A 20 -8.12 16.70 -8.39
C GLY A 20 -7.96 15.63 -9.47
N THR A 21 -6.85 14.89 -9.46
CA THR A 21 -6.55 13.82 -10.43
C THR A 21 -6.32 12.49 -9.71
N ALA A 22 -6.92 11.43 -10.22
CA ALA A 22 -6.69 10.05 -9.82
C ALA A 22 -5.64 9.42 -10.73
N PHE A 23 -4.70 8.66 -10.15
CA PHE A 23 -3.63 7.97 -10.87
C PHE A 23 -3.69 6.48 -10.57
N VAL A 24 -3.52 5.64 -11.59
CA VAL A 24 -3.49 4.18 -11.47
C VAL A 24 -2.60 3.57 -12.54
N GLY A 25 -1.96 2.46 -12.21
CA GLY A 25 -1.20 1.64 -13.16
C GLY A 25 -1.98 0.43 -13.65
N SER A 26 -1.70 -0.05 -14.87
CA SER A 26 -2.25 -1.28 -15.42
C SER A 26 -1.21 -2.39 -15.54
N GLU A 27 -1.68 -3.65 -15.62
CA GLU A 27 -0.81 -4.81 -15.83
C GLU A 27 -0.06 -4.78 -17.17
N THR A 28 -0.56 -4.05 -18.16
CA THR A 28 0.16 -3.85 -19.42
C THR A 28 1.18 -2.70 -19.35
N GLY A 29 1.22 -1.92 -18.27
CA GLY A 29 2.20 -0.84 -18.05
C GLY A 29 1.72 0.54 -18.48
N ILE A 30 0.43 0.80 -18.49
CA ILE A 30 -0.10 2.14 -18.72
C ILE A 30 -0.39 2.81 -17.38
N VAL A 31 0.16 4.00 -17.18
CA VAL A 31 -0.28 4.92 -16.12
C VAL A 31 -1.41 5.76 -16.68
N PHE A 32 -2.55 5.77 -16.00
CA PHE A 32 -3.69 6.64 -16.33
C PHE A 32 -3.80 7.77 -15.32
N ALA A 33 -4.02 8.98 -15.79
CA ALA A 33 -4.44 10.14 -15.00
C ALA A 33 -5.86 10.53 -15.38
N ILE A 34 -6.75 10.59 -14.39
CA ILE A 34 -8.20 10.72 -14.59
C ILE A 34 -8.71 11.83 -13.69
N SER A 35 -9.49 12.77 -14.22
CA SER A 35 -10.14 13.81 -13.42
C SER A 35 -11.14 13.19 -12.44
N ILE A 36 -11.00 13.49 -11.15
CA ILE A 36 -11.94 12.99 -10.12
C ILE A 36 -13.30 13.68 -10.20
N GLU A 37 -13.39 14.84 -10.85
CA GLU A 37 -14.63 15.60 -10.99
C GLU A 37 -15.61 14.91 -11.95
N ASN A 38 -15.10 14.36 -13.06
CA ASN A 38 -15.95 13.90 -14.15
C ASN A 38 -15.56 12.53 -14.75
N GLY A 39 -14.57 11.85 -14.20
CA GLY A 39 -14.12 10.53 -14.64
C GLY A 39 -13.44 10.52 -16.03
N LYS A 40 -13.02 11.67 -16.57
CA LYS A 40 -12.36 11.71 -17.89
C LYS A 40 -10.87 11.60 -17.78
N GLU A 41 -10.26 10.90 -18.76
CA GLU A 41 -8.82 10.82 -18.89
C GLU A 41 -8.22 12.21 -19.16
N VAL A 42 -7.15 12.52 -18.41
CA VAL A 42 -6.35 13.75 -18.56
C VAL A 42 -5.11 13.46 -19.41
N TRP A 43 -4.40 12.39 -19.06
CA TRP A 43 -3.26 11.90 -19.82
C TRP A 43 -2.99 10.42 -19.50
N ARG A 44 -2.16 9.79 -20.33
CA ARG A 44 -1.58 8.46 -20.06
C ARG A 44 -0.10 8.41 -20.41
N TYR A 45 0.62 7.54 -19.72
CA TYR A 45 2.04 7.25 -19.98
C TYR A 45 2.26 5.73 -20.06
N LYS A 46 3.16 5.28 -20.94
CA LYS A 46 3.44 3.85 -21.17
C LYS A 46 4.84 3.51 -20.69
N THR A 47 4.95 2.53 -19.77
CA THR A 47 6.18 1.82 -19.36
C THR A 47 6.41 0.61 -20.27
N SER A 48 7.53 -0.09 -20.09
CA SER A 48 7.83 -1.27 -20.93
C SER A 48 7.08 -2.52 -20.48
N LEU A 49 6.82 -2.67 -19.17
CA LEU A 49 6.07 -3.79 -18.57
C LEU A 49 5.03 -3.26 -17.58
N GLY A 50 4.40 -4.17 -16.83
CA GLY A 50 3.26 -3.91 -15.95
C GLY A 50 3.55 -2.97 -14.77
N ILE A 51 2.47 -2.43 -14.20
CA ILE A 51 2.48 -1.57 -13.02
C ILE A 51 1.49 -2.15 -12.02
N ASP A 52 1.99 -2.90 -11.06
CA ASP A 52 1.20 -3.44 -9.95
C ASP A 52 1.30 -2.53 -8.72
N ALA A 53 2.42 -1.81 -8.58
CA ALA A 53 2.66 -0.87 -7.50
C ALA A 53 1.68 0.32 -7.52
N PRO A 54 1.12 0.73 -6.37
CA PRO A 54 0.44 2.01 -6.28
C PRO A 54 1.38 3.17 -6.60
N PRO A 55 0.93 4.19 -7.35
CA PRO A 55 1.71 5.41 -7.56
C PRO A 55 1.95 6.17 -6.24
N LEU A 56 3.00 6.99 -6.21
CA LEU A 56 3.22 8.00 -5.16
C LEU A 56 3.20 9.38 -5.80
N VAL A 57 2.49 10.33 -5.21
CA VAL A 57 2.53 11.74 -5.64
C VAL A 57 3.21 12.59 -4.57
N HIS A 58 4.24 13.35 -4.98
CA HIS A 58 4.90 14.31 -4.10
C HIS A 58 5.43 15.49 -4.88
N ASN A 59 5.10 16.73 -4.42
CA ASN A 59 5.57 17.99 -5.00
C ASN A 59 5.41 18.10 -6.53
N GLY A 60 4.23 17.72 -7.06
CA GLY A 60 3.93 17.81 -8.50
C GLY A 60 4.60 16.74 -9.36
N VAL A 61 5.18 15.72 -8.74
CA VAL A 61 5.79 14.57 -9.41
C VAL A 61 5.06 13.30 -9.03
N LEU A 62 4.73 12.49 -10.02
CA LEU A 62 4.18 11.15 -9.88
C LEU A 62 5.32 10.13 -10.00
N TYR A 63 5.49 9.29 -8.99
CA TYR A 63 6.47 8.21 -8.98
C TYR A 63 5.77 6.87 -9.14
N VAL A 64 6.25 6.04 -10.08
CA VAL A 64 5.64 4.78 -10.45
C VAL A 64 6.69 3.69 -10.57
N GLY A 65 6.59 2.64 -9.76
CA GLY A 65 7.37 1.42 -9.91
C GLY A 65 6.75 0.51 -10.96
N SER A 66 7.59 -0.12 -11.78
CA SER A 66 7.15 -1.04 -12.82
C SER A 66 7.88 -2.39 -12.71
N THR A 67 7.23 -3.45 -13.22
CA THR A 67 7.83 -4.78 -13.34
C THR A 67 8.94 -4.85 -14.38
N ASP A 68 9.17 -3.75 -15.15
CA ASP A 68 10.33 -3.61 -16.01
C ASP A 68 11.63 -3.23 -15.27
N GLY A 69 11.56 -3.10 -13.93
CA GLY A 69 12.70 -2.78 -13.08
C GLY A 69 12.99 -1.30 -12.96
N PHE A 70 12.14 -0.43 -13.49
CA PHE A 70 12.34 1.02 -13.38
C PHE A 70 11.37 1.68 -12.40
N LEU A 71 11.88 2.63 -11.62
CA LEU A 71 11.11 3.66 -10.95
C LEU A 71 11.06 4.89 -11.86
N TYR A 72 9.88 5.27 -12.30
CA TYR A 72 9.63 6.42 -13.16
C TYR A 72 9.20 7.62 -12.33
N ALA A 73 9.73 8.81 -12.64
CA ALA A 73 9.24 10.08 -12.16
C ALA A 73 8.62 10.85 -13.32
N LEU A 74 7.33 11.11 -13.24
CA LEU A 74 6.54 11.78 -14.26
C LEU A 74 6.03 13.13 -13.73
N ASN A 75 5.92 14.12 -14.63
CA ASN A 75 5.21 15.34 -14.28
C ASN A 75 3.74 15.03 -13.99
N GLN A 76 3.26 15.42 -12.81
CA GLN A 76 1.90 15.07 -12.35
C GLN A 76 0.80 15.61 -13.28
N GLU A 77 0.98 16.80 -13.85
CA GLU A 77 -0.06 17.46 -14.67
C GLU A 77 -0.06 16.99 -16.13
N LYS A 78 1.12 16.64 -16.67
CA LYS A 78 1.32 16.36 -18.09
C LYS A 78 1.65 14.92 -18.44
N GLY A 79 2.07 14.11 -17.45
CA GLY A 79 2.55 12.75 -17.67
C GLY A 79 3.92 12.66 -18.36
N GLU A 80 4.65 13.77 -18.51
CA GLU A 80 5.97 13.79 -19.15
C GLU A 80 7.02 13.17 -18.24
N LEU A 81 7.93 12.36 -18.80
CA LEU A 81 9.05 11.77 -18.07
C LEU A 81 10.04 12.85 -17.61
N ILE A 82 10.32 12.88 -16.31
CA ILE A 82 11.35 13.75 -15.73
C ILE A 82 12.67 12.97 -15.63
N TRP A 83 12.61 11.80 -14.98
CA TRP A 83 13.73 10.86 -14.91
C TRP A 83 13.22 9.44 -14.65
N LYS A 84 14.07 8.45 -14.83
CA LYS A 84 13.84 7.08 -14.40
C LYS A 84 15.11 6.51 -13.76
N TYR A 85 14.90 5.63 -12.77
CA TYR A 85 15.96 4.92 -12.05
C TYR A 85 15.80 3.43 -12.26
N GLU A 86 16.87 2.75 -12.62
CA GLU A 86 16.88 1.31 -12.87
C GLU A 86 17.31 0.55 -11.61
N THR A 87 16.49 -0.43 -11.20
CA THR A 87 16.86 -1.54 -10.32
C THR A 87 17.14 -2.77 -11.18
N ASN A 88 17.74 -3.80 -10.59
CA ASN A 88 18.00 -5.04 -11.34
C ASN A 88 16.86 -6.07 -11.23
N GLY A 89 15.70 -5.67 -10.72
CA GLY A 89 14.53 -6.52 -10.51
C GLY A 89 13.23 -5.73 -10.53
N GLU A 90 12.11 -6.44 -10.55
CA GLU A 90 10.78 -5.85 -10.56
C GLU A 90 10.52 -4.98 -9.34
N ILE A 91 9.76 -3.90 -9.53
CA ILE A 91 9.28 -3.03 -8.45
C ILE A 91 7.79 -3.29 -8.27
N MET A 92 7.44 -4.10 -7.26
CA MET A 92 6.07 -4.52 -6.97
C MET A 92 5.38 -3.64 -5.91
N GLY A 93 6.16 -2.98 -5.05
CA GLY A 93 5.69 -2.07 -4.00
C GLY A 93 5.79 -0.61 -4.41
N ALA A 94 4.95 0.24 -3.84
CA ALA A 94 5.08 1.68 -4.02
C ALA A 94 6.40 2.20 -3.42
N ALA A 95 6.90 3.29 -3.97
CA ALA A 95 7.91 4.08 -3.27
C ALA A 95 7.27 4.85 -2.11
N ASN A 96 8.06 5.16 -1.07
CA ASN A 96 7.68 6.11 -0.04
C ASN A 96 8.65 7.29 -0.04
N GLN A 97 8.17 8.47 0.34
CA GLN A 97 8.95 9.70 0.34
C GLN A 97 9.37 10.07 1.76
N ALA A 98 10.59 10.59 1.90
CA ALA A 98 11.11 11.13 3.14
C ALA A 98 12.05 12.32 2.89
N VAL A 99 12.36 13.02 3.98
CA VAL A 99 13.43 14.02 4.01
C VAL A 99 14.54 13.51 4.91
N ARG A 100 15.75 13.44 4.40
CA ARG A 100 16.92 12.94 5.18
C ARG A 100 17.26 13.91 6.30
N PRO A 101 17.40 13.44 7.55
CA PRO A 101 17.45 14.32 8.72
C PRO A 101 18.69 15.22 8.79
N LYS A 102 19.81 14.81 8.21
CA LYS A 102 21.07 15.61 8.26
C LYS A 102 21.28 16.43 7.00
N SER A 103 21.07 15.85 5.82
CA SER A 103 21.29 16.53 4.54
C SER A 103 20.12 17.41 4.11
N ASN A 104 18.94 17.18 4.68
CA ASN A 104 17.66 17.82 4.31
C ASN A 104 17.25 17.56 2.85
N ASP A 105 17.76 16.48 2.25
CA ASP A 105 17.43 16.07 0.88
C ASP A 105 16.14 15.27 0.86
N SER A 106 15.27 15.59 -0.10
CA SER A 106 14.09 14.77 -0.39
C SER A 106 14.49 13.50 -1.13
N VAL A 107 14.10 12.36 -0.58
CA VAL A 107 14.42 11.02 -1.10
C VAL A 107 13.17 10.17 -1.27
N LEU A 108 13.30 9.16 -2.10
CA LEU A 108 12.35 8.06 -2.26
C LEU A 108 13.00 6.78 -1.75
N VAL A 109 12.22 5.95 -1.08
CA VAL A 109 12.66 4.62 -0.65
C VAL A 109 11.74 3.60 -1.27
N VAL A 110 12.30 2.60 -1.96
CA VAL A 110 11.55 1.58 -2.69
C VAL A 110 12.21 0.21 -2.53
N GLY A 111 11.41 -0.84 -2.39
CA GLY A 111 11.86 -2.22 -2.42
C GLY A 111 11.84 -2.78 -3.84
N SER A 112 12.73 -3.73 -4.14
CA SER A 112 12.81 -4.39 -5.45
C SER A 112 13.02 -5.91 -5.31
N TYR A 113 12.73 -6.61 -6.38
CA TYR A 113 12.99 -8.04 -6.54
C TYR A 113 14.46 -8.35 -6.84
N ASP A 114 15.32 -7.33 -6.91
CA ASP A 114 16.78 -7.51 -6.93
C ASP A 114 17.39 -7.77 -5.54
N ASN A 115 16.55 -7.93 -4.52
CA ASN A 115 16.91 -8.12 -3.11
C ASN A 115 17.43 -6.85 -2.42
N PHE A 116 17.15 -5.67 -2.96
CA PHE A 116 17.57 -4.41 -2.34
C PHE A 116 16.39 -3.52 -2.01
N VAL A 117 16.57 -2.74 -0.95
CA VAL A 117 15.87 -1.48 -0.74
C VAL A 117 16.74 -0.37 -1.24
N HIS A 118 16.21 0.47 -2.12
CA HIS A 118 16.91 1.60 -2.74
C HIS A 118 16.43 2.91 -2.14
N CYS A 119 17.37 3.78 -1.78
CA CYS A 119 17.10 5.18 -1.46
C CYS A 119 17.63 6.05 -2.60
N ILE A 120 16.76 6.88 -3.14
CA ILE A 120 16.99 7.61 -4.41
C ILE A 120 16.66 9.07 -4.18
N SER A 121 17.48 9.98 -4.69
CA SER A 121 17.16 11.42 -4.67
C SER A 121 15.86 11.68 -5.45
N ALA A 122 14.83 12.20 -4.80
CA ALA A 122 13.56 12.54 -5.45
C ALA A 122 13.73 13.59 -6.57
N LYS A 123 14.73 14.46 -6.44
CA LYS A 123 15.02 15.52 -7.42
C LYS A 123 15.70 15.01 -8.67
N THR A 124 16.65 14.07 -8.54
CA THR A 124 17.57 13.72 -9.63
C THR A 124 17.48 12.28 -10.12
N GLY A 125 16.76 11.42 -9.40
CA GLY A 125 16.73 9.98 -9.69
C GLY A 125 18.05 9.26 -9.41
N LYS A 126 19.02 9.88 -8.74
CA LYS A 126 20.31 9.25 -8.44
C LYS A 126 20.24 8.47 -7.14
N MET A 127 20.89 7.30 -7.11
CA MET A 127 21.05 6.48 -5.92
C MET A 127 21.75 7.27 -4.80
N VAL A 128 21.24 7.17 -3.59
CA VAL A 128 21.79 7.71 -2.35
C VAL A 128 22.44 6.60 -1.54
N TRP A 129 21.69 5.54 -1.28
CA TRP A 129 22.18 4.32 -0.66
C TRP A 129 21.31 3.13 -1.07
N THR A 130 21.82 1.93 -0.87
CA THR A 130 21.07 0.68 -0.98
C THR A 130 21.28 -0.17 0.26
N PHE A 131 20.29 -1.00 0.59
CA PHE A 131 20.37 -2.00 1.66
C PHE A 131 20.03 -3.38 1.08
N GLU A 132 20.93 -4.34 1.23
CA GLU A 132 20.78 -5.70 0.72
C GLU A 132 19.99 -6.56 1.74
N THR A 133 18.98 -7.26 1.25
CA THR A 133 18.21 -8.29 1.94
C THR A 133 18.58 -9.68 1.39
N GLN A 134 18.12 -10.75 2.05
CA GLN A 134 18.40 -12.10 1.54
C GLN A 134 17.39 -12.61 0.50
N ASN A 135 16.30 -11.85 0.26
CA ASN A 135 15.25 -12.19 -0.71
C ASN A 135 14.47 -10.92 -1.08
N TYR A 136 13.50 -11.04 -1.97
CA TYR A 136 12.67 -9.97 -2.52
C TYR A 136 12.02 -9.09 -1.46
N VAL A 137 11.88 -7.79 -1.76
CA VAL A 137 11.12 -6.83 -0.95
C VAL A 137 9.86 -6.42 -1.71
N ASN A 138 8.71 -6.96 -1.27
CA ASN A 138 7.40 -6.72 -1.90
C ASN A 138 6.67 -5.48 -1.35
N GLY A 139 6.75 -5.28 -0.04
CA GLY A 139 6.01 -4.24 0.65
C GLY A 139 6.58 -2.84 0.42
N VAL A 140 5.78 -1.84 0.70
CA VAL A 140 6.22 -0.45 0.73
C VAL A 140 7.09 -0.23 1.96
N PRO A 141 8.35 0.26 1.83
CA PRO A 141 9.15 0.64 2.98
C PRO A 141 8.49 1.80 3.75
N THR A 142 8.27 1.62 5.04
CA THR A 142 7.59 2.61 5.90
C THR A 142 8.62 3.55 6.52
N ILE A 143 8.37 4.85 6.43
CA ILE A 143 9.18 5.87 7.10
C ILE A 143 8.63 6.10 8.50
N TYR A 144 9.50 6.04 9.50
CA TYR A 144 9.15 6.27 10.88
C TYR A 144 10.05 7.31 11.55
N ASP A 145 9.42 8.26 12.27
CA ASP A 145 10.07 9.36 13.02
C ASP A 145 11.07 10.18 12.17
N ASP A 146 10.85 10.26 10.85
CA ASP A 146 11.75 10.90 9.87
C ASP A 146 13.23 10.46 10.00
N LYS A 147 13.48 9.29 10.62
CA LYS A 147 14.83 8.79 10.88
C LYS A 147 15.04 7.35 10.42
N PHE A 148 13.97 6.57 10.38
CA PHE A 148 14.06 5.14 10.15
C PHE A 148 13.25 4.71 8.95
N VAL A 149 13.73 3.68 8.28
CA VAL A 149 13.00 2.93 7.26
C VAL A 149 12.73 1.54 7.80
N VAL A 150 11.44 1.15 7.84
CA VAL A 150 10.98 -0.14 8.37
C VAL A 150 10.34 -0.94 7.24
N PHE A 151 10.78 -2.15 7.01
CA PHE A 151 10.24 -3.01 5.94
C PHE A 151 10.42 -4.49 6.28
N GLY A 152 9.63 -5.32 5.63
CA GLY A 152 9.76 -6.77 5.66
C GLY A 152 10.17 -7.32 4.30
N GLY A 153 10.86 -8.44 4.31
CA GLY A 153 11.27 -9.16 3.10
C GLY A 153 10.65 -10.55 3.00
N CYS A 154 10.76 -11.15 1.82
CA CYS A 154 10.46 -12.55 1.60
C CYS A 154 11.48 -13.51 2.25
N ASP A 155 12.52 -12.98 2.88
CA ASP A 155 13.51 -13.68 3.70
C ASP A 155 13.04 -13.95 5.14
N SER A 156 11.80 -13.59 5.47
CA SER A 156 11.24 -13.73 6.83
C SER A 156 11.91 -12.85 7.87
N VAL A 157 12.44 -11.71 7.47
CA VAL A 157 13.08 -10.74 8.36
C VAL A 157 12.41 -9.38 8.25
N LEU A 158 12.19 -8.76 9.41
CA LEU A 158 11.84 -7.35 9.51
C LEU A 158 13.12 -6.55 9.73
N TYR A 159 13.28 -5.48 8.99
CA TYR A 159 14.45 -4.61 9.05
C TYR A 159 14.08 -3.21 9.51
N VAL A 160 14.91 -2.62 10.34
CA VAL A 160 14.93 -1.20 10.68
C VAL A 160 16.29 -0.66 10.28
N VAL A 161 16.32 0.24 9.32
CA VAL A 161 17.55 0.87 8.82
C VAL A 161 17.49 2.38 8.99
N GLY A 162 18.64 3.01 9.07
CA GLY A 162 18.74 4.47 9.14
C GLY A 162 18.35 5.13 7.82
N LEU A 163 17.42 6.09 7.84
CA LEU A 163 17.03 6.84 6.66
C LEU A 163 18.19 7.64 6.06
N GLU A 164 19.11 8.11 6.90
CA GLU A 164 20.24 8.93 6.44
C GLU A 164 21.25 8.16 5.59
N ASP A 165 21.59 6.93 5.96
CA ASP A 165 22.74 6.21 5.39
C ASP A 165 22.46 4.73 5.09
N GLY A 166 21.23 4.26 5.26
CA GLY A 166 20.82 2.88 4.98
C GLY A 166 21.45 1.84 5.90
N LYS A 167 22.10 2.23 7.02
CA LYS A 167 22.74 1.27 7.91
C LYS A 167 21.70 0.52 8.73
N LEU A 168 21.94 -0.79 8.88
CA LEU A 168 21.14 -1.63 9.74
C LEU A 168 21.19 -1.14 11.18
N ILE A 169 20.04 -0.92 11.78
CA ILE A 169 19.86 -0.60 13.18
C ILE A 169 19.37 -1.84 13.91
N ARG A 170 18.41 -2.55 13.31
CA ARG A 170 17.82 -3.76 13.89
C ARG A 170 17.26 -4.67 12.81
N SER A 171 17.27 -5.95 13.09
CA SER A 171 16.51 -6.98 12.36
C SER A 171 15.77 -7.89 13.33
N VAL A 172 14.59 -8.36 12.94
CA VAL A 172 13.75 -9.28 13.71
C VAL A 172 13.33 -10.43 12.80
N GLU A 173 13.67 -11.66 13.18
CA GLU A 173 13.20 -12.86 12.48
C GLU A 173 11.72 -13.10 12.80
N VAL A 174 10.90 -13.38 11.79
CA VAL A 174 9.43 -13.46 11.91
C VAL A 174 8.82 -14.77 11.41
N GLU A 175 9.59 -15.83 11.42
CA GLU A 175 9.19 -17.22 11.11
C GLU A 175 8.67 -17.45 9.68
N ALA A 176 8.23 -16.42 8.94
CA ALA A 176 7.66 -16.58 7.60
C ALA A 176 7.78 -15.32 6.74
N PRO A 177 7.79 -15.47 5.40
CA PRO A 177 7.84 -14.33 4.47
C PRO A 177 6.78 -13.28 4.71
N ILE A 178 7.15 -12.02 4.50
CA ILE A 178 6.27 -10.86 4.57
C ILE A 178 6.03 -10.37 3.14
N ALA A 179 4.77 -10.36 2.73
CA ALA A 179 4.36 -9.88 1.39
C ALA A 179 3.74 -8.48 1.42
N ALA A 180 3.35 -8.00 2.60
CA ALA A 180 2.68 -6.73 2.82
C ALA A 180 3.62 -5.67 3.42
N SER A 181 3.15 -4.43 3.47
CA SER A 181 3.87 -3.34 4.13
C SER A 181 3.72 -3.43 5.65
N VAL A 182 4.74 -2.99 6.36
CA VAL A 182 4.69 -2.80 7.82
C VAL A 182 3.99 -1.47 8.10
N SER A 183 2.98 -1.48 8.96
CA SER A 183 2.39 -0.24 9.48
C SER A 183 3.01 0.08 10.84
N VAL A 184 3.40 1.34 11.05
CA VAL A 184 4.06 1.77 12.28
C VAL A 184 3.24 2.82 13.00
N SER A 185 3.08 2.67 14.31
CA SER A 185 2.45 3.67 15.18
C SER A 185 3.06 3.62 16.57
N GLU A 186 3.50 4.77 17.10
CA GLU A 186 4.06 4.93 18.44
C GLU A 186 5.18 3.93 18.79
N GLY A 187 6.11 3.73 17.84
CA GLY A 187 7.25 2.81 18.04
C GLY A 187 6.94 1.33 17.87
N ILE A 188 5.69 0.97 17.61
CA ILE A 188 5.27 -0.42 17.36
C ILE A 188 5.00 -0.62 15.88
N GLY A 189 5.63 -1.64 15.29
CA GLY A 189 5.36 -2.11 13.94
C GLY A 189 4.32 -3.23 13.93
N TYR A 190 3.44 -3.23 12.93
CA TYR A 190 2.37 -4.21 12.75
C TYR A 190 2.46 -4.79 11.34
N VAL A 191 2.40 -6.11 11.21
CA VAL A 191 2.48 -6.78 9.91
C VAL A 191 1.80 -8.13 9.92
N GLY A 192 1.22 -8.50 8.77
CA GLY A 192 0.78 -9.86 8.49
C GLY A 192 1.84 -10.65 7.75
N ASN A 193 1.93 -11.95 7.99
CA ASN A 193 2.87 -12.82 7.28
C ASN A 193 2.16 -13.96 6.53
N MET A 194 2.94 -14.69 5.72
CA MET A 194 2.44 -15.81 4.92
C MET A 194 2.18 -17.07 5.74
N ASP A 195 2.65 -17.17 7.00
CA ASP A 195 2.35 -18.26 7.93
C ASP A 195 1.28 -17.90 8.96
N ARG A 196 0.25 -17.17 8.51
CA ARG A 196 -1.05 -17.03 9.24
C ARG A 196 -0.97 -16.17 10.52
N ALA A 197 0.07 -15.37 10.68
CA ALA A 197 0.23 -14.51 11.84
C ALA A 197 0.10 -13.03 11.48
N VAL A 198 -0.52 -12.28 12.40
CA VAL A 198 -0.39 -10.83 12.49
C VAL A 198 0.39 -10.54 13.74
N MET A 199 1.46 -9.76 13.61
CA MET A 199 2.40 -9.51 14.70
C MET A 199 2.51 -8.03 14.98
N ALA A 200 2.68 -7.71 16.26
CA ALA A 200 3.17 -6.43 16.72
C ALA A 200 4.56 -6.59 17.30
N PHE A 201 5.47 -5.73 16.96
CA PHE A 201 6.84 -5.75 17.47
C PHE A 201 7.30 -4.33 17.81
N ASP A 202 8.04 -4.22 18.88
CA ASP A 202 8.62 -2.97 19.32
C ASP A 202 9.88 -2.66 18.50
N LEU A 203 9.91 -1.48 17.87
CA LEU A 203 11.01 -1.07 16.98
C LEU A 203 12.32 -0.78 17.73
N GLU A 204 12.23 -0.39 19.01
CA GLU A 204 13.39 -0.07 19.82
C GLU A 204 14.05 -1.33 20.41
N SER A 205 13.26 -2.23 21.02
CA SER A 205 13.78 -3.48 21.59
C SER A 205 13.92 -4.60 20.58
N GLY A 206 13.08 -4.64 19.53
CA GLY A 206 12.94 -5.75 18.59
C GLY A 206 12.11 -6.92 19.16
N GLU A 207 11.49 -6.74 20.31
CA GLU A 207 10.67 -7.78 20.94
C GLU A 207 9.28 -7.86 20.28
N ILE A 208 8.76 -9.08 20.15
CA ILE A 208 7.39 -9.30 19.70
C ILE A 208 6.46 -9.01 20.87
N ALA A 209 5.66 -7.92 20.76
CA ALA A 209 4.71 -7.52 21.78
C ALA A 209 3.51 -8.48 21.85
N TRP A 210 3.03 -8.93 20.70
CA TRP A 210 2.00 -9.96 20.58
C TRP A 210 2.01 -10.60 19.20
N ASN A 211 1.44 -11.81 19.12
CA ASN A 211 1.26 -12.59 17.90
C ASN A 211 -0.18 -13.11 17.84
N TYR A 212 -0.94 -12.63 16.86
CA TYR A 212 -2.31 -13.04 16.62
C TYR A 212 -2.34 -14.09 15.52
N ARG A 213 -2.88 -15.27 15.81
CA ARG A 213 -3.05 -16.37 14.86
C ARG A 213 -4.49 -16.83 14.86
N GLN A 214 -5.12 -16.81 13.68
CA GLN A 214 -6.45 -17.42 13.49
C GLN A 214 -6.48 -18.18 12.18
N LYS A 215 -6.96 -19.44 12.23
CA LYS A 215 -7.11 -20.33 11.07
C LYS A 215 -5.83 -20.51 10.22
N ASN A 216 -5.96 -21.23 9.12
CA ASN A 216 -4.81 -21.66 8.31
C ASN A 216 -4.68 -20.84 7.02
N PHE A 217 -4.75 -19.52 7.08
CA PHE A 217 -4.70 -18.67 5.89
C PHE A 217 -3.75 -17.47 6.07
N PRO A 218 -2.96 -17.14 5.04
CA PRO A 218 -2.01 -16.04 5.08
C PRO A 218 -2.69 -14.66 5.04
N TYR A 219 -1.91 -13.63 5.43
CA TYR A 219 -2.29 -12.23 5.34
C TYR A 219 -1.43 -11.54 4.28
N PHE A 220 -2.07 -10.98 3.26
CA PHE A 220 -1.43 -10.24 2.17
C PHE A 220 -1.75 -8.75 2.18
N SER A 221 -2.80 -8.33 2.89
CA SER A 221 -3.12 -6.92 3.05
C SER A 221 -2.17 -6.25 4.04
N SER A 222 -1.90 -4.97 3.86
CA SER A 222 -1.20 -4.16 4.85
C SER A 222 -2.17 -3.75 5.96
N PRO A 223 -1.74 -3.77 7.24
CA PRO A 223 -2.62 -3.39 8.34
C PRO A 223 -2.98 -1.90 8.33
N ALA A 224 -4.24 -1.56 8.62
CA ALA A 224 -4.60 -0.21 9.04
C ALA A 224 -4.55 -0.11 10.56
N VAL A 225 -3.86 0.91 11.08
CA VAL A 225 -3.64 1.08 12.53
C VAL A 225 -4.33 2.34 13.01
N THR A 226 -5.13 2.21 14.06
CA THR A 226 -5.76 3.32 14.78
C THR A 226 -5.16 3.46 16.18
N SER A 227 -5.64 4.40 16.98
CA SER A 227 -5.21 4.50 18.39
C SER A 227 -5.55 3.27 19.23
N THR A 228 -6.54 2.47 18.83
CA THR A 228 -7.05 1.34 19.62
C THR A 228 -7.00 0.00 18.91
N HIS A 229 -7.01 -0.03 17.59
CA HIS A 229 -7.15 -1.25 16.81
C HIS A 229 -6.12 -1.38 15.68
N VAL A 230 -5.88 -2.62 15.30
CA VAL A 230 -5.22 -3.03 14.06
C VAL A 230 -6.24 -3.78 13.22
N LEU A 231 -6.47 -3.32 11.99
CA LEU A 231 -7.39 -3.94 11.06
C LEU A 231 -6.62 -4.56 9.90
N ILE A 232 -6.95 -5.78 9.53
CA ILE A 232 -6.25 -6.50 8.46
C ILE A 232 -7.18 -7.47 7.73
N GLY A 233 -7.09 -7.48 6.41
CA GLY A 233 -7.78 -8.44 5.55
C GLY A 233 -7.03 -9.77 5.49
N GLY A 234 -7.76 -10.88 5.51
CA GLY A 234 -7.20 -12.22 5.45
C GLY A 234 -7.75 -13.05 4.28
N ARG A 235 -6.97 -14.02 3.83
CA ARG A 235 -7.43 -15.01 2.83
C ARG A 235 -8.39 -16.03 3.39
N ASP A 236 -8.65 -16.01 4.69
CA ASP A 236 -9.76 -16.71 5.36
C ASP A 236 -11.12 -16.01 5.15
N LYS A 237 -11.19 -15.02 4.25
CA LYS A 237 -12.35 -14.19 3.92
C LYS A 237 -12.77 -13.27 5.08
N GLY A 238 -11.87 -13.00 6.01
CA GLY A 238 -12.13 -12.17 7.19
C GLY A 238 -11.45 -10.81 7.10
N LEU A 239 -12.18 -9.76 7.50
CA LEU A 239 -11.56 -8.56 8.02
C LEU A 239 -11.47 -8.71 9.53
N HIS A 240 -10.25 -8.72 10.06
CA HIS A 240 -9.97 -8.86 11.48
C HIS A 240 -9.75 -7.50 12.11
N CYS A 241 -10.41 -7.24 13.22
CA CYS A 241 -10.16 -6.10 14.09
C CYS A 241 -9.54 -6.61 15.40
N ILE A 242 -8.30 -6.24 15.61
CA ILE A 242 -7.46 -6.73 16.69
C ILE A 242 -7.20 -5.55 17.62
N ASN A 243 -7.38 -5.75 18.92
CA ASN A 243 -7.02 -4.75 19.92
C ASN A 243 -5.52 -4.49 19.87
N ARG A 244 -5.14 -3.24 19.67
CA ARG A 244 -3.78 -2.83 19.40
C ARG A 244 -2.78 -3.17 20.52
N ILE A 245 -3.25 -3.15 21.78
CA ILE A 245 -2.40 -3.39 22.95
C ILE A 245 -2.31 -4.88 23.28
N SER A 246 -3.47 -5.55 23.33
CA SER A 246 -3.53 -6.94 23.80
C SER A 246 -3.33 -8.01 22.73
N GLY A 247 -3.39 -7.65 21.44
CA GLY A 247 -3.36 -8.59 20.32
C GLY A 247 -4.59 -9.51 20.24
N LYS A 248 -5.66 -9.23 21.00
CA LYS A 248 -6.89 -10.03 20.98
C LYS A 248 -7.87 -9.48 19.94
N GLN A 249 -8.61 -10.38 19.32
CA GLN A 249 -9.68 -10.00 18.40
C GLN A 249 -10.82 -9.36 19.15
N ASP A 250 -11.22 -8.15 18.75
CA ASP A 250 -12.43 -7.49 19.25
C ASP A 250 -13.64 -7.88 18.40
N TRP A 251 -13.49 -7.85 17.08
CA TRP A 251 -14.52 -8.33 16.15
C TRP A 251 -13.89 -8.84 14.85
N ARG A 252 -14.70 -9.56 14.06
CA ARG A 252 -14.35 -10.05 12.73
C ARG A 252 -15.56 -9.97 11.82
N PHE A 253 -15.38 -9.38 10.65
CA PHE A 253 -16.36 -9.42 9.55
C PHE A 253 -16.02 -10.57 8.59
N SER A 254 -17.04 -11.22 8.02
CA SER A 254 -16.86 -12.30 7.04
C SER A 254 -17.42 -11.88 5.69
N ALA A 255 -16.54 -11.66 4.71
CA ALA A 255 -16.89 -11.51 3.31
C ALA A 255 -17.13 -12.87 2.64
N ARG A 256 -17.54 -12.87 1.37
CA ARG A 256 -17.72 -14.11 0.60
C ARG A 256 -16.43 -14.53 -0.13
N GLY A 257 -15.52 -13.57 -0.42
CA GLY A 257 -14.20 -13.76 -1.01
C GLY A 257 -13.07 -13.43 -0.04
N ARG A 258 -11.84 -13.83 -0.39
CA ARG A 258 -10.64 -13.41 0.34
C ARG A 258 -10.47 -11.90 0.29
N ILE A 259 -9.79 -11.33 1.29
CA ILE A 259 -9.57 -9.89 1.41
C ILE A 259 -8.05 -9.65 1.26
N ASP A 260 -7.60 -9.38 0.04
CA ASP A 260 -6.22 -9.01 -0.27
C ASP A 260 -6.07 -7.46 -0.28
N SER A 261 -7.17 -6.72 -0.45
CA SER A 261 -7.24 -5.26 -0.31
C SER A 261 -6.84 -4.81 1.10
N SER A 262 -6.01 -3.79 1.22
CA SER A 262 -5.69 -3.19 2.52
C SER A 262 -6.86 -2.32 2.99
N PRO A 263 -7.32 -2.47 4.24
CA PRO A 263 -8.42 -1.66 4.76
C PRO A 263 -8.00 -0.21 4.97
N VAL A 264 -8.93 0.70 4.71
CA VAL A 264 -8.77 2.13 4.96
C VAL A 264 -9.74 2.55 6.07
N VAL A 265 -9.23 3.25 7.08
CA VAL A 265 -10.06 3.80 8.15
C VAL A 265 -10.27 5.29 7.88
N ALA A 266 -11.53 5.68 7.72
CA ALA A 266 -11.94 7.07 7.55
C ALA A 266 -13.06 7.39 8.54
N HIS A 267 -12.79 8.30 9.48
CA HIS A 267 -13.66 8.58 10.61
C HIS A 267 -13.98 7.28 11.39
N GLU A 268 -15.26 6.98 11.60
CA GLU A 268 -15.76 5.80 12.31
C GLU A 268 -16.07 4.62 11.36
N LYS A 269 -15.49 4.62 10.16
CA LYS A 269 -15.76 3.60 9.12
C LYS A 269 -14.48 2.91 8.67
N VAL A 270 -14.64 1.66 8.25
CA VAL A 270 -13.59 0.85 7.62
C VAL A 270 -14.06 0.50 6.21
N ILE A 271 -13.23 0.75 5.22
CA ILE A 271 -13.53 0.59 3.80
C ILE A 271 -12.50 -0.35 3.19
N PHE A 272 -12.93 -1.36 2.46
CA PHE A 272 -12.03 -2.32 1.80
C PHE A 272 -12.72 -3.03 0.64
N GLY A 273 -11.90 -3.47 -0.31
CA GLY A 273 -12.33 -4.34 -1.40
C GLY A 273 -12.24 -5.82 -1.04
N SER A 274 -12.96 -6.66 -1.75
CA SER A 274 -12.92 -8.11 -1.59
C SER A 274 -12.91 -8.82 -2.95
N MET A 275 -12.32 -10.00 -2.98
CA MET A 275 -12.29 -10.86 -4.18
C MET A 275 -13.66 -11.45 -4.53
N ASP A 276 -14.72 -11.13 -3.78
CA ASP A 276 -16.11 -11.44 -4.13
C ASP A 276 -16.76 -10.35 -5.00
N GLY A 277 -15.99 -9.36 -5.45
CA GLY A 277 -16.48 -8.27 -6.29
C GLY A 277 -17.22 -7.17 -5.55
N LYS A 278 -17.00 -7.05 -4.23
CA LYS A 278 -17.67 -6.02 -3.42
C LYS A 278 -16.69 -5.07 -2.77
N LEU A 279 -17.06 -3.81 -2.76
CA LEU A 279 -16.54 -2.78 -1.87
C LEU A 279 -17.42 -2.75 -0.62
N TYR A 280 -16.81 -2.95 0.55
CA TYR A 280 -17.49 -2.95 1.84
C TYR A 280 -17.19 -1.69 2.64
N ILE A 281 -18.21 -1.20 3.36
CA ILE A 281 -18.11 -0.11 4.33
C ILE A 281 -18.70 -0.61 5.65
N LEU A 282 -17.87 -0.71 6.68
CA LEU A 282 -18.27 -1.17 8.01
C LEU A 282 -18.13 -0.05 9.04
N THR A 283 -18.81 -0.18 10.17
CA THR A 283 -18.51 0.62 11.36
C THR A 283 -17.20 0.14 11.98
N LEU A 284 -16.31 1.06 12.36
CA LEU A 284 -15.04 0.74 13.03
C LEU A 284 -15.29 0.07 14.40
N LYS A 285 -16.33 0.51 15.11
CA LYS A 285 -16.64 0.11 16.49
C LYS A 285 -16.94 -1.38 16.65
N ASP A 286 -17.76 -1.94 15.77
CA ASP A 286 -18.31 -3.29 15.93
C ASP A 286 -18.35 -4.13 14.65
N GLY A 287 -17.74 -3.62 13.56
CA GLY A 287 -17.64 -4.32 12.28
C GLY A 287 -18.97 -4.57 11.56
N LYS A 288 -20.04 -3.84 11.93
CA LYS A 288 -21.32 -3.96 11.23
C LYS A 288 -21.25 -3.33 9.86
N GLU A 289 -21.83 -4.02 8.87
CA GLU A 289 -21.94 -3.49 7.52
C GLU A 289 -22.89 -2.28 7.50
N VAL A 290 -22.37 -1.17 7.01
CA VAL A 290 -23.14 0.08 6.78
C VAL A 290 -23.65 0.10 5.36
N ALA A 291 -22.78 -0.28 4.41
CA ALA A 291 -23.10 -0.37 3.01
C ALA A 291 -22.14 -1.33 2.30
N SER A 292 -22.56 -1.87 1.18
CA SER A 292 -21.68 -2.53 0.23
C SER A 292 -22.12 -2.22 -1.20
N TYR A 293 -21.15 -2.21 -2.11
CA TYR A 293 -21.37 -2.00 -3.53
C TYR A 293 -20.80 -3.19 -4.30
N GLU A 294 -21.63 -3.85 -5.09
CA GLU A 294 -21.22 -4.96 -5.93
C GLU A 294 -20.81 -4.42 -7.31
N VAL A 295 -19.54 -4.58 -7.67
CA VAL A 295 -18.99 -4.20 -8.98
C VAL A 295 -18.85 -5.42 -9.89
N GLY A 296 -18.96 -6.63 -9.34
CA GLY A 296 -19.03 -7.89 -10.10
C GLY A 296 -17.71 -8.63 -10.22
N GLU A 297 -16.59 -7.92 -10.33
CA GLU A 297 -15.26 -8.49 -10.49
C GLU A 297 -14.37 -8.20 -9.27
N PRO A 298 -13.31 -9.00 -9.02
CA PRO A 298 -12.48 -8.89 -7.83
C PRO A 298 -11.89 -7.49 -7.59
N ILE A 299 -11.90 -7.07 -6.31
CA ILE A 299 -11.26 -5.84 -5.84
C ILE A 299 -10.11 -6.24 -4.93
N SER A 300 -8.89 -6.29 -5.47
CA SER A 300 -7.65 -6.51 -4.72
C SER A 300 -6.98 -5.20 -4.29
N SER A 301 -7.30 -4.10 -4.96
CA SER A 301 -6.72 -2.78 -4.72
C SER A 301 -7.18 -2.17 -3.40
N THR A 302 -6.36 -1.28 -2.84
CA THR A 302 -6.70 -0.46 -1.67
C THR A 302 -7.57 0.73 -2.11
N PRO A 303 -8.74 0.98 -1.51
CA PRO A 303 -9.56 2.14 -1.83
C PRO A 303 -8.87 3.46 -1.47
N ALA A 304 -9.04 4.49 -2.31
CA ALA A 304 -8.70 5.86 -1.96
C ALA A 304 -9.94 6.59 -1.43
N VAL A 305 -9.80 7.26 -0.29
CA VAL A 305 -10.91 7.96 0.38
C VAL A 305 -10.53 9.42 0.60
N LEU A 306 -11.31 10.34 0.06
CA LEU A 306 -11.11 11.77 0.26
C LEU A 306 -12.44 12.53 0.12
N ASP A 307 -12.68 13.53 0.94
CA ASP A 307 -13.79 14.50 0.84
C ASP A 307 -15.16 13.86 0.58
N GLY A 308 -15.46 12.74 1.26
CA GLY A 308 -16.72 12.01 1.09
C GLY A 308 -16.80 11.17 -0.20
N ARG A 309 -15.71 11.04 -0.93
CA ARG A 309 -15.56 10.24 -2.14
C ARG A 309 -14.72 9.00 -1.87
N ILE A 310 -15.08 7.89 -2.48
CA ILE A 310 -14.30 6.65 -2.49
C ILE A 310 -13.99 6.33 -3.94
N LEU A 311 -12.71 6.11 -4.25
CA LEU A 311 -12.28 5.58 -5.54
C LEU A 311 -11.65 4.20 -5.34
N VAL A 312 -11.93 3.30 -6.27
CA VAL A 312 -11.35 1.95 -6.26
C VAL A 312 -11.11 1.48 -7.69
N SER A 313 -9.97 0.87 -7.94
CA SER A 313 -9.68 0.13 -9.17
C SER A 313 -10.12 -1.32 -9.00
N CYS A 314 -10.64 -1.89 -10.06
CA CYS A 314 -11.15 -3.25 -10.09
C CYS A 314 -10.44 -4.06 -11.18
N GLU A 315 -10.35 -5.37 -11.00
CA GLU A 315 -9.67 -6.27 -11.95
C GLU A 315 -10.38 -6.36 -13.32
N ASP A 316 -11.63 -5.87 -13.43
CA ASP A 316 -12.35 -5.69 -14.70
C ASP A 316 -11.83 -4.54 -15.59
N GLY A 317 -10.86 -3.79 -15.09
CA GLY A 317 -10.30 -2.63 -15.77
C GLY A 317 -11.04 -1.33 -15.53
N ASN A 318 -12.03 -1.32 -14.66
CA ASN A 318 -12.74 -0.10 -14.30
C ASN A 318 -12.15 0.56 -13.05
N ILE A 319 -12.24 1.88 -13.03
CA ILE A 319 -12.11 2.70 -11.84
C ILE A 319 -13.49 3.19 -11.49
N TYR A 320 -13.94 2.90 -10.27
CA TYR A 320 -15.23 3.32 -9.75
C TYR A 320 -15.06 4.47 -8.77
N SER A 321 -15.90 5.49 -8.91
CA SER A 321 -16.02 6.60 -7.98
C SER A 321 -17.39 6.59 -7.32
N PHE A 322 -17.39 6.56 -6.00
CA PHE A 322 -18.59 6.67 -5.18
C PHE A 322 -18.53 7.97 -4.38
N ILE A 323 -19.66 8.64 -4.25
CA ILE A 323 -19.80 9.85 -3.45
C ILE A 323 -20.93 9.65 -2.44
N SER A 324 -20.73 10.13 -1.21
CA SER A 324 -21.82 10.16 -0.24
C SER A 324 -22.79 11.28 -0.61
N GLU A 325 -24.08 10.97 -0.72
CA GLU A 325 -25.09 12.04 -0.81
C GLU A 325 -25.08 12.89 0.47
N PRO A 326 -25.08 14.21 0.37
CA PRO A 326 -25.19 15.07 1.56
C PRO A 326 -26.49 14.74 2.30
N GLY A 327 -26.41 14.23 3.52
CA GLY A 327 -27.55 14.10 4.42
C GLY A 327 -28.20 12.72 4.55
N LYS A 328 -27.54 11.65 4.13
CA LYS A 328 -27.94 10.26 4.50
C LYS A 328 -26.91 9.57 5.39
#